data_d2d5570b84ad2e5fff09269469e1d618
#
_entry.id   d2d5570b84ad2e5fff09269469e1d618
#
_cell.length_a   1.000
_cell.length_b   1.000
_cell.length_c   1.000
_cell.angle_alpha   90.00
_cell.angle_beta   90.00
_cell.angle_gamma   90.00
#
_symmetry.space_group_name_H-M   'P 1'
#
loop_
_entity.id
_entity.type
_entity.pdbx_description
1 polymer ?
#
loop_
_entity_poly.entity_id
_entity_poly.type
_entity_poly.pdbx_seq_one_letter_code
_entity_poly.pdbx_strand_id
1 'polypeptide(L)'
;MESDQKVSGAAVRKKRGGMMSLTSDATLQDYSRRIEQLATKLGLDFYPVDFELVPNNFMMEIAVYGLPVRMPHWSFGIRYIHQLIRQGMGHSRIFEVMFPGDPCHAYLVNNNTVPENTLVVAHVLGHADFAKNNHLFARFMDMAGGHILEQAAARAHRIDAALEEFGQERVEAVLDAALALEPHIDTNQELHRPLYPTHRPQKDKPQEVDAFRMRYHNLPGEKTVHIEPPISSRAAIPPQPEYDLLWFIAHYAPDLEGWERDIFLAVREESFYFYPVFACQIMNEGWASYWHARLLREADFLPDDLYLSAIKAHSDVVRPYAADNQLALAVNPYHLGFSIWEYVIEKKGIEAARQICREEDDFGFIRNYLDQELAEKLELFVYESHDDGGIKIADRDIHAIREAILAPKFNYGAPRIAATQLHVDGSLELVHDHQSDGRGLDVSRAERVLEYIARVWRRPVSLHTTGMSGNARVITSKKP
;
A
#
# COMPACT_ATOMS: atom_id res chain seq x y z
N MET A 1 60.65 -25.68 -26.82
CA MET A 1 60.78 -24.58 -25.84
C MET A 1 59.53 -23.77 -25.97
N GLU A 2 58.56 -24.17 -25.16
CA GLU A 2 57.24 -23.60 -25.01
C GLU A 2 57.32 -22.42 -24.05
N SER A 3 56.71 -21.34 -24.40
CA SER A 3 56.52 -20.21 -23.49
C SER A 3 55.00 -19.95 -23.39
N ASP A 4 54.43 -20.39 -22.27
CA ASP A 4 53.07 -20.11 -21.79
C ASP A 4 52.89 -18.60 -21.62
N GLN A 5 51.95 -18.02 -22.35
CA GLN A 5 51.37 -16.74 -22.05
C GLN A 5 50.03 -16.91 -21.32
N LYS A 6 50.06 -16.75 -20.01
CA LYS A 6 48.88 -16.58 -19.17
C LYS A 6 48.15 -15.29 -19.53
N VAL A 7 47.00 -15.38 -20.15
CA VAL A 7 46.04 -14.27 -20.31
C VAL A 7 45.33 -14.05 -19.00
N SER A 8 45.69 -13.00 -18.29
CA SER A 8 45.03 -12.50 -17.11
C SER A 8 43.68 -11.84 -17.50
N GLY A 9 42.56 -12.52 -17.25
CA GLY A 9 41.23 -11.95 -17.36
C GLY A 9 40.96 -10.96 -16.25
N ALA A 10 41.23 -9.68 -16.50
CA ALA A 10 40.76 -8.60 -15.63
C ALA A 10 39.28 -8.39 -15.84
N ALA A 11 38.45 -8.91 -14.90
CA ALA A 11 37.02 -8.61 -14.81
C ALA A 11 36.85 -7.09 -14.58
N VAL A 12 36.36 -6.40 -15.60
CA VAL A 12 35.91 -5.01 -15.49
C VAL A 12 34.69 -4.98 -14.57
N ARG A 13 34.90 -4.73 -13.28
CA ARG A 13 33.85 -4.32 -12.35
C ARG A 13 33.31 -2.96 -12.82
N LYS A 14 32.19 -2.95 -13.54
CA LYS A 14 31.38 -1.76 -13.72
C LYS A 14 31.02 -1.22 -12.33
N LYS A 15 31.63 -0.09 -11.95
CA LYS A 15 31.20 0.69 -10.78
C LYS A 15 29.73 1.06 -11.01
N ARG A 16 28.80 0.39 -10.31
CA ARG A 16 27.45 0.90 -10.11
C ARG A 16 27.57 2.23 -9.38
N GLY A 17 26.95 3.27 -9.91
CA GLY A 17 26.98 4.63 -9.36
C GLY A 17 26.53 4.62 -7.89
N GLY A 18 27.41 5.07 -7.09
CA GLY A 18 27.58 5.30 -5.71
C GLY A 18 26.34 5.41 -4.82
N MET A 19 25.83 4.30 -4.32
CA MET A 19 25.26 4.24 -2.98
C MET A 19 26.43 4.41 -2.01
N MET A 20 26.42 5.49 -1.25
CA MET A 20 27.45 5.76 -0.22
C MET A 20 26.78 5.50 1.14
N SER A 21 27.33 4.58 1.90
CA SER A 21 27.01 4.44 3.32
C SER A 21 27.27 5.78 4.05
N LEU A 22 26.57 6.08 5.16
CA LEU A 22 26.84 7.23 6.04
C LEU A 22 28.30 7.35 6.48
N THR A 23 29.08 6.28 6.35
CA THR A 23 30.51 6.22 6.64
C THR A 23 31.36 7.23 5.84
N SER A 24 30.82 7.89 4.80
CA SER A 24 31.53 8.93 4.05
C SER A 24 31.54 10.31 4.71
N ASP A 25 30.60 10.59 5.62
CA ASP A 25 30.57 11.81 6.44
C ASP A 25 30.74 11.46 7.92
N ALA A 26 31.96 11.59 8.42
CA ALA A 26 32.31 11.24 9.80
C ALA A 26 31.50 12.02 10.84
N THR A 27 31.10 13.26 10.51
CA THR A 27 30.32 14.12 11.40
C THR A 27 28.87 13.63 11.51
N LEU A 28 28.24 13.35 10.38
CA LEU A 28 26.88 12.81 10.35
C LEU A 28 26.81 11.45 11.03
N GLN A 29 27.82 10.60 10.81
CA GLN A 29 27.91 9.28 11.46
C GLN A 29 28.00 9.39 13.00
N ASP A 30 28.81 10.36 13.51
CA ASP A 30 28.90 10.56 14.96
C ASP A 30 27.57 11.07 15.55
N TYR A 31 26.91 12.04 14.89
CA TYR A 31 25.60 12.53 15.33
C TYR A 31 24.55 11.45 15.27
N SER A 32 24.48 10.66 14.21
CA SER A 32 23.53 9.56 14.08
C SER A 32 23.67 8.55 15.22
N ARG A 33 24.89 8.11 15.52
CA ARG A 33 25.17 7.19 16.62
C ARG A 33 24.77 7.77 17.99
N ARG A 34 25.03 9.07 18.24
CA ARG A 34 24.68 9.74 19.50
C ARG A 34 23.17 9.95 19.64
N ILE A 35 22.46 10.25 18.54
CA ILE A 35 21.00 10.34 18.52
C ILE A 35 20.39 8.99 18.79
N GLU A 36 20.89 7.89 18.18
CA GLU A 36 20.44 6.54 18.43
C GLU A 36 20.59 6.12 19.90
N GLN A 37 21.74 6.44 20.52
CA GLN A 37 21.97 6.23 21.95
C GLN A 37 21.00 7.04 22.81
N LEU A 38 20.74 8.30 22.44
CA LEU A 38 19.79 9.16 23.14
C LEU A 38 18.36 8.62 22.99
N ALA A 39 17.97 8.19 21.81
CA ALA A 39 16.66 7.59 21.55
C ALA A 39 16.41 6.37 22.42
N THR A 40 17.39 5.46 22.50
CA THR A 40 17.34 4.28 23.39
C THR A 40 17.23 4.71 24.86
N LYS A 41 18.02 5.71 25.29
CA LYS A 41 17.96 6.23 26.67
C LYS A 41 16.59 6.84 27.01
N LEU A 42 15.92 7.48 26.05
CA LEU A 42 14.57 8.04 26.21
C LEU A 42 13.46 7.00 26.07
N GLY A 43 13.82 5.74 25.80
CA GLY A 43 12.92 4.60 25.83
C GLY A 43 12.23 4.30 24.49
N LEU A 44 12.78 4.74 23.35
CA LEU A 44 12.38 4.18 22.07
C LEU A 44 12.85 2.74 21.96
N ASP A 45 12.02 1.89 21.40
CA ASP A 45 12.28 0.48 21.14
C ASP A 45 12.12 0.19 19.64
N PHE A 46 13.19 0.35 18.89
CA PHE A 46 13.19 0.27 17.43
C PHE A 46 14.04 -0.90 16.92
N TYR A 47 13.77 -1.34 15.69
CA TYR A 47 14.65 -2.23 14.95
C TYR A 47 15.94 -1.49 14.57
N PRO A 48 17.09 -2.18 14.44
CA PRO A 48 18.28 -1.58 13.84
C PRO A 48 17.95 -0.92 12.53
N VAL A 49 18.57 0.23 12.22
CA VAL A 49 18.34 0.98 10.99
C VAL A 49 19.61 1.07 10.18
N ASP A 50 19.57 0.54 8.96
CA ASP A 50 20.62 0.70 7.98
C ASP A 50 20.37 1.97 7.16
N PHE A 51 21.21 2.98 7.40
CA PHE A 51 21.12 4.26 6.70
C PHE A 51 22.02 4.31 5.47
N GLU A 52 21.46 4.72 4.33
CA GLU A 52 22.19 4.89 3.08
C GLU A 52 21.94 6.28 2.48
N LEU A 53 23.05 6.95 2.05
CA LEU A 53 22.96 8.20 1.30
C LEU A 53 22.82 7.90 -0.19
N VAL A 54 21.74 8.39 -0.79
CA VAL A 54 21.41 8.13 -2.19
C VAL A 54 21.28 9.43 -2.99
N PRO A 55 21.55 9.41 -4.30
CA PRO A 55 21.30 10.54 -5.17
C PRO A 55 19.79 10.86 -5.26
N ASN A 56 19.47 12.14 -5.48
CA ASN A 56 18.09 12.61 -5.56
C ASN A 56 17.24 11.90 -6.64
N ASN A 57 17.84 11.56 -7.80
CA ASN A 57 17.13 10.80 -8.83
C ASN A 57 16.77 9.38 -8.37
N PHE A 58 17.63 8.71 -7.63
CA PHE A 58 17.34 7.39 -7.05
C PHE A 58 16.25 7.50 -5.98
N MET A 59 16.31 8.51 -5.11
CA MET A 59 15.24 8.77 -4.14
C MET A 59 13.89 8.99 -4.83
N MET A 60 13.88 9.72 -5.94
CA MET A 60 12.67 9.96 -6.72
C MET A 60 12.13 8.68 -7.37
N GLU A 61 13.01 7.81 -7.85
CA GLU A 61 12.62 6.49 -8.35
C GLU A 61 11.95 5.66 -7.25
N ILE A 62 12.53 5.59 -6.06
CA ILE A 62 11.91 4.90 -4.91
C ILE A 62 10.53 5.49 -4.59
N ALA A 63 10.41 6.80 -4.50
CA ALA A 63 9.15 7.46 -4.20
C ALA A 63 8.05 7.19 -5.23
N VAL A 64 8.44 7.00 -6.49
CA VAL A 64 7.51 6.68 -7.59
C VAL A 64 7.16 5.20 -7.64
N TYR A 65 8.15 4.33 -7.44
CA TYR A 65 7.98 2.87 -7.53
C TYR A 65 7.48 2.25 -6.23
N GLY A 66 7.67 2.92 -5.10
CA GLY A 66 7.35 2.41 -3.76
C GLY A 66 8.40 1.47 -3.20
N LEU A 67 9.26 0.86 -4.03
CA LEU A 67 10.35 -0.03 -3.64
C LEU A 67 11.61 0.27 -4.49
N PRO A 68 12.83 0.05 -3.96
CA PRO A 68 14.08 0.28 -4.70
C PRO A 68 14.20 -0.56 -5.97
N VAL A 69 13.63 -1.76 -5.93
CA VAL A 69 13.56 -2.68 -7.06
C VAL A 69 12.12 -3.15 -7.19
N ARG A 70 11.46 -2.73 -8.24
CA ARG A 70 10.09 -3.13 -8.55
C ARG A 70 10.00 -3.48 -10.04
N MET A 71 8.96 -4.24 -10.39
CA MET A 71 8.64 -4.58 -11.76
C MET A 71 8.52 -3.33 -12.66
N PRO A 72 9.07 -3.35 -13.89
CA PRO A 72 8.93 -2.24 -14.82
C PRO A 72 7.48 -2.09 -15.29
N HIS A 73 6.96 -0.86 -15.32
CA HIS A 73 5.63 -0.54 -15.84
C HIS A 73 5.58 0.88 -16.40
N TRP A 74 4.88 1.09 -17.52
CA TRP A 74 4.81 2.38 -18.20
C TRP A 74 4.28 3.52 -17.31
N SER A 75 3.35 3.24 -16.39
CA SER A 75 2.77 4.26 -15.51
C SER A 75 3.78 4.89 -14.57
N PHE A 76 4.87 4.20 -14.24
CA PHE A 76 5.93 4.72 -13.37
C PHE A 76 6.67 5.86 -14.02
N GLY A 77 6.92 5.79 -15.33
CA GLY A 77 7.51 6.89 -16.09
C GLY A 77 6.68 8.17 -16.03
N ILE A 78 5.35 8.06 -16.12
CA ILE A 78 4.43 9.20 -15.99
C ILE A 78 4.46 9.76 -14.56
N ARG A 79 4.41 8.90 -13.53
CA ARG A 79 4.52 9.31 -12.11
C ARG A 79 5.85 10.02 -11.86
N TYR A 80 6.94 9.52 -12.42
CA TYR A 80 8.27 10.13 -12.32
C TYR A 80 8.31 11.54 -12.89
N ILE A 81 7.76 11.75 -14.10
CA ILE A 81 7.67 13.08 -14.73
C ILE A 81 6.82 14.03 -13.87
N HIS A 82 5.68 13.58 -13.35
CA HIS A 82 4.83 14.37 -12.45
C HIS A 82 5.58 14.77 -11.17
N GLN A 83 6.35 13.86 -10.59
CA GLN A 83 7.13 14.13 -9.39
C GLN A 83 8.26 15.13 -9.66
N LEU A 84 8.96 15.01 -10.81
CA LEU A 84 9.96 15.97 -11.26
C LEU A 84 9.38 17.38 -11.38
N ILE A 85 8.20 17.52 -12.00
CA ILE A 85 7.52 18.81 -12.16
C ILE A 85 7.20 19.40 -10.78
N ARG A 86 6.61 18.62 -9.86
CA ARG A 86 6.29 19.05 -8.49
C ARG A 86 7.52 19.51 -7.72
N GLN A 87 8.61 18.76 -7.82
CA GLN A 87 9.87 19.11 -7.17
C GLN A 87 10.48 20.39 -7.78
N GLY A 88 10.45 20.54 -9.11
CA GLY A 88 10.93 21.73 -9.81
C GLY A 88 10.12 22.99 -9.45
N MET A 89 8.83 22.85 -9.13
CA MET A 89 7.98 23.93 -8.64
C MET A 89 8.09 24.18 -7.12
N GLY A 90 8.90 23.40 -6.39
CA GLY A 90 9.06 23.52 -4.94
C GLY A 90 7.90 22.95 -4.12
N HIS A 91 6.95 22.25 -4.74
CA HIS A 91 5.76 21.74 -4.08
C HIS A 91 5.97 20.42 -3.31
N SER A 92 7.06 19.71 -3.58
CA SER A 92 7.41 18.50 -2.83
C SER A 92 8.93 18.37 -2.69
N ARG A 93 9.37 18.06 -1.47
CA ARG A 93 10.75 17.68 -1.18
C ARG A 93 10.71 16.37 -0.43
N ILE A 94 11.40 15.35 -0.94
CA ILE A 94 11.50 14.05 -0.29
C ILE A 94 12.87 14.04 0.39
N PHE A 95 12.87 13.92 1.71
CA PHE A 95 14.09 13.93 2.52
C PHE A 95 14.62 12.53 2.77
N GLU A 96 13.69 11.57 2.94
CA GLU A 96 13.97 10.17 3.24
C GLU A 96 12.86 9.26 2.72
N VAL A 97 13.18 7.98 2.64
CA VAL A 97 12.22 6.87 2.53
C VAL A 97 12.73 5.74 3.43
N MET A 98 11.87 5.21 4.29
CA MET A 98 12.19 4.07 5.15
C MET A 98 11.32 2.86 4.79
N PHE A 99 11.94 1.70 4.72
CA PHE A 99 11.30 0.40 4.59
C PHE A 99 11.36 -0.33 5.93
N PRO A 100 10.19 -0.55 6.57
CA PRO A 100 10.11 -1.33 7.80
C PRO A 100 10.63 -2.75 7.58
N GLY A 101 11.42 -3.25 8.51
CA GLY A 101 12.02 -4.57 8.49
C GLY A 101 12.89 -4.78 9.73
N ASP A 102 13.56 -5.92 9.82
CA ASP A 102 14.59 -6.20 10.83
C ASP A 102 15.88 -6.68 10.12
N PRO A 103 16.81 -5.76 9.80
CA PRO A 103 16.82 -4.32 10.06
C PRO A 103 15.86 -3.50 9.18
N CYS A 104 15.51 -2.27 9.61
CA CYS A 104 14.90 -1.26 8.76
C CYS A 104 15.93 -0.71 7.77
N HIS A 105 15.51 -0.42 6.52
CA HIS A 105 16.36 0.24 5.54
C HIS A 105 15.89 1.67 5.30
N ALA A 106 16.76 2.65 5.52
CA ALA A 106 16.46 4.07 5.38
C ALA A 106 17.38 4.73 4.35
N TYR A 107 16.78 5.32 3.33
CA TYR A 107 17.47 6.06 2.29
C TYR A 107 17.33 7.56 2.53
N LEU A 108 18.46 8.27 2.57
CA LEU A 108 18.54 9.71 2.77
C LEU A 108 19.12 10.36 1.52
N VAL A 109 18.63 11.55 1.17
CA VAL A 109 19.16 12.28 0.02
C VAL A 109 20.54 12.86 0.34
N ASN A 110 21.52 12.61 -0.53
CA ASN A 110 22.90 13.10 -0.37
C ASN A 110 23.05 14.63 -0.52
N ASN A 111 22.03 15.31 -1.07
CA ASN A 111 21.99 16.77 -1.21
C ASN A 111 21.43 17.49 0.04
N ASN A 112 20.95 16.76 1.02
CA ASN A 112 20.55 17.35 2.29
C ASN A 112 21.78 17.86 3.03
N THR A 113 21.61 18.96 3.75
CA THR A 113 22.65 19.47 4.67
C THR A 113 22.81 18.54 5.88
N VAL A 114 23.91 18.67 6.61
CA VAL A 114 24.14 17.89 7.85
C VAL A 114 23.01 18.12 8.87
N PRO A 115 22.51 19.35 9.14
CA PRO A 115 21.37 19.57 10.00
C PRO A 115 20.11 18.86 9.53
N GLU A 116 19.79 18.89 8.24
CA GLU A 116 18.63 18.20 7.67
C GLU A 116 18.76 16.68 7.83
N ASN A 117 19.91 16.09 7.48
CA ASN A 117 20.11 14.65 7.67
C ASN A 117 20.12 14.24 9.16
N THR A 118 20.59 15.10 10.07
CA THR A 118 20.53 14.85 11.50
C THR A 118 19.09 14.80 12.01
N LEU A 119 18.23 15.72 11.56
CA LEU A 119 16.79 15.67 11.82
C LEU A 119 16.17 14.41 11.23
N VAL A 120 16.50 14.08 9.99
CA VAL A 120 15.96 12.90 9.29
C VAL A 120 16.33 11.61 10.03
N VAL A 121 17.56 11.45 10.50
CA VAL A 121 17.96 10.31 11.32
C VAL A 121 17.06 10.18 12.56
N ALA A 122 16.85 11.28 13.29
CA ALA A 122 15.98 11.29 14.46
C ALA A 122 14.51 10.96 14.10
N HIS A 123 14.03 11.41 12.95
CA HIS A 123 12.69 11.12 12.42
C HIS A 123 12.53 9.64 12.06
N VAL A 124 13.49 9.07 11.35
CA VAL A 124 13.51 7.65 10.98
C VAL A 124 13.53 6.74 12.20
N LEU A 125 14.23 7.09 13.28
CA LEU A 125 14.18 6.31 14.53
C LEU A 125 12.76 6.31 15.14
N GLY A 126 12.03 7.41 15.02
CA GLY A 126 10.61 7.45 15.40
C GLY A 126 9.74 6.52 14.54
N HIS A 127 9.96 6.48 13.22
CA HIS A 127 9.30 5.53 12.33
C HIS A 127 9.67 4.07 12.64
N ALA A 128 10.93 3.79 12.94
CA ALA A 128 11.39 2.44 13.27
C ALA A 128 10.82 1.94 14.61
N ASP A 129 10.70 2.85 15.60
CA ASP A 129 10.00 2.58 16.88
C ASP A 129 8.50 2.29 16.62
N PHE A 130 7.84 3.11 15.82
CA PHE A 130 6.43 2.90 15.45
C PHE A 130 6.23 1.57 14.75
N ALA A 131 7.01 1.28 13.70
CA ALA A 131 6.90 0.07 12.91
C ALA A 131 7.13 -1.22 13.74
N LYS A 132 8.05 -1.18 14.69
CA LYS A 132 8.31 -2.32 15.59
C LYS A 132 7.17 -2.57 16.57
N ASN A 133 6.55 -1.52 17.09
CA ASN A 133 5.61 -1.62 18.20
C ASN A 133 4.14 -1.65 17.77
N ASN A 134 3.77 -1.09 16.61
CA ASN A 134 2.39 -1.06 16.15
C ASN A 134 1.93 -2.44 15.67
N HIS A 135 0.77 -2.89 16.13
CA HIS A 135 0.24 -4.23 15.86
C HIS A 135 -0.04 -4.51 14.37
N LEU A 136 -0.42 -3.47 13.59
CA LEU A 136 -0.65 -3.64 12.15
C LEU A 136 0.68 -3.85 11.41
N PHE A 137 1.71 -3.06 11.72
CA PHE A 137 3.03 -3.25 11.14
C PHE A 137 3.59 -4.62 11.46
N ALA A 138 3.55 -5.06 12.73
CA ALA A 138 4.02 -6.39 13.14
C ALA A 138 3.29 -7.50 12.36
N ARG A 139 1.95 -7.45 12.29
CA ARG A 139 1.14 -8.44 11.58
C ARG A 139 1.49 -8.55 10.10
N PHE A 140 1.59 -7.41 9.41
CA PHE A 140 1.81 -7.42 7.96
C PHE A 140 3.28 -7.63 7.57
N MET A 141 4.23 -7.27 8.44
CA MET A 141 5.63 -7.65 8.27
C MET A 141 5.81 -9.17 8.35
N ASP A 142 5.15 -9.83 9.31
CA ASP A 142 5.18 -11.29 9.43
C ASP A 142 4.58 -11.96 8.18
N MET A 143 3.46 -11.44 7.66
CA MET A 143 2.84 -11.92 6.43
C MET A 143 3.74 -11.76 5.20
N ALA A 144 4.52 -10.69 5.12
CA ALA A 144 5.48 -10.43 4.04
C ALA A 144 6.81 -11.20 4.24
N GLY A 145 6.99 -11.91 5.36
CA GLY A 145 8.18 -12.72 5.64
C GLY A 145 9.45 -11.92 5.98
N GLY A 146 9.33 -10.64 6.34
CA GLY A 146 10.42 -9.81 6.86
C GLY A 146 11.51 -9.37 5.86
N HIS A 147 11.51 -9.89 4.62
CA HIS A 147 12.53 -9.66 3.58
C HIS A 147 11.93 -9.06 2.32
N ILE A 148 11.14 -8.00 2.46
CA ILE A 148 10.38 -7.43 1.33
C ILE A 148 11.27 -6.96 0.18
N LEU A 149 12.44 -6.40 0.47
CA LEU A 149 13.33 -5.88 -0.58
C LEU A 149 13.91 -7.01 -1.45
N GLU A 150 14.34 -8.10 -0.83
CA GLU A 150 14.84 -9.27 -1.53
C GLU A 150 13.73 -9.98 -2.32
N GLN A 151 12.55 -10.07 -1.74
CA GLN A 151 11.38 -10.64 -2.41
C GLN A 151 10.94 -9.79 -3.59
N ALA A 152 10.91 -8.47 -3.46
CA ALA A 152 10.60 -7.55 -4.55
C ALA A 152 11.62 -7.67 -5.69
N ALA A 153 12.91 -7.75 -5.37
CA ALA A 153 13.97 -7.98 -6.35
C ALA A 153 13.79 -9.33 -7.08
N ALA A 154 13.47 -10.40 -6.35
CA ALA A 154 13.22 -11.71 -6.93
C ALA A 154 11.97 -11.72 -7.84
N ARG A 155 10.92 -10.98 -7.46
CA ARG A 155 9.71 -10.80 -8.29
C ARG A 155 10.01 -10.00 -9.55
N ALA A 156 10.74 -8.89 -9.44
CA ALA A 156 11.16 -8.08 -10.59
C ALA A 156 11.92 -8.94 -11.61
N HIS A 157 12.86 -9.76 -11.18
CA HIS A 157 13.58 -10.67 -12.08
C HIS A 157 12.67 -11.71 -12.77
N ARG A 158 11.66 -12.24 -12.07
CA ARG A 158 10.68 -13.15 -12.71
C ARG A 158 9.82 -12.44 -13.74
N ILE A 159 9.46 -11.18 -13.49
CA ILE A 159 8.69 -10.37 -14.45
C ILE A 159 9.55 -9.97 -15.63
N ASP A 160 10.82 -9.63 -15.44
CA ASP A 160 11.77 -9.41 -16.53
C ASP A 160 11.91 -10.67 -17.41
N ALA A 161 12.01 -11.85 -16.82
CA ALA A 161 12.02 -13.10 -17.57
C ALA A 161 10.71 -13.33 -18.33
N ALA A 162 9.55 -13.00 -17.75
CA ALA A 162 8.27 -13.07 -18.44
C ALA A 162 8.19 -12.05 -19.61
N LEU A 163 8.77 -10.85 -19.47
CA LEU A 163 8.87 -9.88 -20.58
C LEU A 163 9.70 -10.42 -21.75
N GLU A 164 10.81 -11.12 -21.46
CA GLU A 164 11.64 -11.75 -22.49
C GLU A 164 10.93 -12.94 -23.19
N GLU A 165 10.17 -13.74 -22.44
CA GLU A 165 9.51 -14.94 -22.96
C GLU A 165 8.18 -14.65 -23.67
N PHE A 166 7.32 -13.80 -23.07
CA PHE A 166 5.94 -13.57 -23.54
C PHE A 166 5.74 -12.21 -24.24
N GLY A 167 6.73 -11.34 -24.19
CA GLY A 167 6.71 -10.01 -24.81
C GLY A 167 6.02 -8.94 -23.96
N GLN A 168 6.40 -7.69 -24.23
CA GLN A 168 6.00 -6.53 -23.45
C GLN A 168 4.48 -6.34 -23.41
N GLU A 169 3.78 -6.44 -24.54
CA GLU A 169 2.34 -6.18 -24.63
C GLU A 169 1.51 -7.10 -23.73
N ARG A 170 1.86 -8.39 -23.68
CA ARG A 170 1.14 -9.36 -22.84
C ARG A 170 1.40 -9.13 -21.36
N VAL A 171 2.65 -8.90 -20.99
CA VAL A 171 3.03 -8.68 -19.58
C VAL A 171 2.48 -7.37 -19.05
N GLU A 172 2.55 -6.28 -19.83
CA GLU A 172 1.96 -5.00 -19.45
C GLU A 172 0.44 -5.08 -19.31
N ALA A 173 -0.26 -5.85 -20.14
CA ALA A 173 -1.71 -6.04 -19.99
C ALA A 173 -2.09 -6.69 -18.64
N VAL A 174 -1.27 -7.62 -18.15
CA VAL A 174 -1.45 -8.25 -16.84
C VAL A 174 -1.10 -7.29 -15.71
N LEU A 175 0.00 -6.55 -15.84
CA LEU A 175 0.41 -5.51 -14.88
C LEU A 175 -0.63 -4.38 -14.80
N ASP A 176 -1.18 -3.92 -15.93
CA ASP A 176 -2.26 -2.92 -15.96
C ASP A 176 -3.45 -3.35 -15.08
N ALA A 177 -3.88 -4.61 -15.21
CA ALA A 177 -4.99 -5.14 -14.44
C ALA A 177 -4.63 -5.30 -12.95
N ALA A 178 -3.48 -5.88 -12.64
CA ALA A 178 -3.06 -6.12 -11.26
C ALA A 178 -2.83 -4.80 -10.50
N LEU A 179 -2.12 -3.83 -11.10
CA LEU A 179 -1.85 -2.52 -10.49
C LEU A 179 -3.12 -1.65 -10.37
N ALA A 180 -4.08 -1.78 -11.29
CA ALA A 180 -5.38 -1.10 -11.15
C ALA A 180 -6.21 -1.64 -9.98
N LEU A 181 -5.95 -2.88 -9.56
CA LEU A 181 -6.59 -3.55 -8.44
C LEU A 181 -5.75 -3.56 -7.15
N GLU A 182 -4.59 -2.90 -7.13
CA GLU A 182 -3.67 -2.85 -5.99
C GLU A 182 -4.38 -2.52 -4.64
N PRO A 183 -5.37 -1.60 -4.58
CA PRO A 183 -6.09 -1.32 -3.34
C PRO A 183 -7.16 -2.37 -2.98
N HIS A 184 -7.52 -3.27 -3.90
CA HIS A 184 -8.60 -4.24 -3.69
C HIS A 184 -8.09 -5.54 -3.07
N ILE A 185 -7.58 -5.43 -1.84
CA ILE A 185 -7.19 -6.56 -0.98
C ILE A 185 -8.12 -6.61 0.25
N ASP A 186 -8.29 -7.79 0.82
CA ASP A 186 -9.04 -7.96 2.06
C ASP A 186 -8.09 -8.27 3.22
N THR A 187 -7.83 -7.26 4.03
CA THR A 187 -6.92 -7.35 5.18
C THR A 187 -7.48 -8.19 6.33
N ASN A 188 -8.78 -8.48 6.32
CA ASN A 188 -9.49 -9.24 7.34
C ASN A 188 -10.00 -10.59 6.84
N GLN A 189 -9.54 -11.04 5.66
CA GLN A 189 -9.99 -12.27 5.03
C GLN A 189 -9.96 -13.51 5.96
N GLU A 190 -8.98 -13.61 6.84
CA GLU A 190 -8.83 -14.72 7.78
C GLU A 190 -9.99 -14.83 8.77
N LEU A 191 -10.66 -13.72 9.06
CA LEU A 191 -11.78 -13.67 10.01
C LEU A 191 -13.11 -14.13 9.40
N HIS A 192 -13.28 -14.01 8.09
CA HIS A 192 -14.61 -14.18 7.48
C HIS A 192 -14.64 -14.95 6.17
N ARG A 193 -13.47 -15.19 5.52
CA ARG A 193 -13.47 -15.93 4.24
C ARG A 193 -13.93 -17.37 4.46
N PRO A 194 -15.05 -17.79 3.85
CA PRO A 194 -15.51 -19.16 3.94
C PRO A 194 -14.58 -20.10 3.15
N LEU A 195 -14.69 -21.39 3.43
CA LEU A 195 -14.06 -22.40 2.58
C LEU A 195 -14.72 -22.38 1.20
N TYR A 196 -13.90 -22.18 0.16
CA TYR A 196 -14.35 -22.24 -1.21
C TYR A 196 -14.59 -23.70 -1.62
N PRO A 197 -15.63 -23.98 -2.41
CA PRO A 197 -15.85 -25.30 -2.93
C PRO A 197 -14.66 -25.73 -3.76
N THR A 198 -14.20 -26.96 -3.56
CA THR A 198 -13.08 -27.51 -4.33
C THR A 198 -13.52 -27.63 -5.78
N HIS A 199 -13.07 -26.72 -6.63
CA HIS A 199 -13.30 -26.77 -8.06
C HIS A 199 -12.36 -27.83 -8.64
N ARG A 200 -12.76 -29.10 -8.59
CA ARG A 200 -12.21 -30.11 -9.49
C ARG A 200 -12.88 -29.88 -10.83
N PRO A 201 -12.14 -29.53 -11.90
CA PRO A 201 -12.70 -29.63 -13.23
C PRO A 201 -13.09 -31.13 -13.40
N GLN A 202 -14.38 -31.42 -13.27
CA GLN A 202 -14.88 -32.68 -13.71
C GLN A 202 -14.61 -32.67 -15.23
N LYS A 203 -13.51 -33.34 -15.63
CA LYS A 203 -13.49 -33.84 -16.99
C LYS A 203 -14.76 -34.68 -17.08
N ASP A 204 -15.74 -34.14 -17.77
CA ASP A 204 -16.92 -34.91 -18.21
C ASP A 204 -16.39 -36.08 -19.00
N LYS A 205 -15.98 -37.13 -18.30
CA LYS A 205 -16.03 -38.45 -18.90
C LYS A 205 -17.51 -38.67 -19.09
N PRO A 206 -17.99 -38.80 -20.34
CA PRO A 206 -19.34 -39.29 -20.52
C PRO A 206 -19.40 -40.55 -19.66
N GLN A 207 -20.30 -40.57 -18.67
CA GLN A 207 -20.63 -41.83 -18.04
C GLN A 207 -21.09 -42.72 -19.20
N GLU A 208 -20.23 -43.65 -19.61
CA GLU A 208 -20.68 -44.76 -20.44
C GLU A 208 -21.79 -45.43 -19.63
N VAL A 209 -22.98 -44.98 -19.92
CA VAL A 209 -24.18 -45.65 -19.40
C VAL A 209 -24.07 -47.04 -19.91
N ASP A 210 -23.77 -48.00 -19.04
CA ASP A 210 -23.63 -49.38 -19.39
C ASP A 210 -24.93 -49.80 -20.11
N ALA A 211 -24.82 -49.89 -21.45
CA ALA A 211 -25.95 -50.19 -22.33
C ALA A 211 -26.61 -51.52 -21.95
N PHE A 212 -25.86 -52.40 -21.27
CA PHE A 212 -26.34 -53.63 -20.72
C PHE A 212 -27.25 -53.39 -19.50
N ARG A 213 -26.86 -52.50 -18.56
CA ARG A 213 -27.68 -52.11 -17.41
C ARG A 213 -28.96 -51.39 -17.82
N MET A 214 -28.91 -50.51 -18.81
CA MET A 214 -30.12 -49.87 -19.36
C MET A 214 -31.11 -50.84 -19.96
N ARG A 215 -30.61 -51.93 -20.58
CA ARG A 215 -31.45 -52.91 -21.26
C ARG A 215 -32.17 -53.86 -20.30
N TYR A 216 -31.66 -54.05 -19.10
CA TYR A 216 -32.14 -55.05 -18.14
C TYR A 216 -32.59 -54.48 -16.77
N HIS A 217 -32.74 -53.16 -16.66
CA HIS A 217 -33.10 -52.47 -15.41
C HIS A 217 -34.47 -52.85 -14.82
N ASN A 218 -35.34 -53.56 -15.57
CA ASN A 218 -36.66 -54.01 -15.14
C ASN A 218 -36.74 -55.50 -14.83
N LEU A 219 -35.64 -56.22 -14.69
CA LEU A 219 -35.70 -57.63 -14.33
C LEU A 219 -36.01 -57.84 -12.85
N PRO A 220 -36.87 -58.83 -12.50
CA PRO A 220 -37.20 -59.13 -11.10
C PRO A 220 -35.93 -59.55 -10.34
N GLY A 221 -35.61 -58.84 -9.28
CA GLY A 221 -34.47 -59.11 -8.40
C GLY A 221 -33.31 -58.11 -8.49
N GLU A 222 -33.29 -57.20 -9.46
CA GLU A 222 -32.40 -56.04 -9.39
C GLU A 222 -32.93 -55.02 -8.41
N LYS A 223 -32.05 -54.63 -7.45
CA LYS A 223 -32.30 -53.48 -6.58
C LYS A 223 -32.35 -52.25 -7.46
N THR A 224 -33.47 -51.55 -7.52
CA THR A 224 -33.56 -50.22 -8.08
C THR A 224 -32.55 -49.33 -7.35
N VAL A 225 -31.42 -49.10 -7.99
CA VAL A 225 -30.53 -48.05 -7.57
C VAL A 225 -31.27 -46.76 -7.89
N HIS A 226 -31.82 -46.11 -6.86
CA HIS A 226 -32.24 -44.73 -6.97
C HIS A 226 -30.99 -43.95 -7.33
N ILE A 227 -30.82 -43.69 -8.63
CA ILE A 227 -29.89 -42.66 -9.11
C ILE A 227 -30.57 -41.36 -8.65
N GLU A 228 -30.17 -40.89 -7.47
CA GLU A 228 -30.47 -39.52 -7.12
C GLU A 228 -29.89 -38.69 -8.28
N PRO A 229 -30.74 -37.83 -8.92
CA PRO A 229 -30.21 -36.92 -9.90
C PRO A 229 -29.04 -36.19 -9.24
N PRO A 230 -27.89 -36.05 -9.92
CA PRO A 230 -26.79 -35.33 -9.34
C PRO A 230 -27.35 -33.99 -8.86
N ILE A 231 -27.31 -33.75 -7.54
CA ILE A 231 -27.61 -32.46 -6.97
C ILE A 231 -26.52 -31.57 -7.54
N SER A 232 -26.77 -30.99 -8.70
CA SER A 232 -25.95 -29.93 -9.26
C SER A 232 -26.29 -28.61 -8.56
N SER A 233 -26.28 -28.62 -7.22
CA SER A 233 -26.02 -27.38 -6.54
C SER A 233 -24.53 -27.10 -6.73
N ARG A 234 -24.13 -26.59 -7.88
CA ARG A 234 -22.83 -25.91 -7.98
C ARG A 234 -22.91 -24.84 -6.91
N ALA A 235 -22.17 -25.05 -5.82
CA ALA A 235 -22.04 -24.04 -4.80
C ALA A 235 -21.60 -22.74 -5.48
N ALA A 236 -22.21 -21.62 -5.12
CA ALA A 236 -21.86 -20.32 -5.67
C ALA A 236 -20.38 -20.04 -5.49
N ILE A 237 -19.75 -19.48 -6.48
CA ILE A 237 -18.36 -19.01 -6.42
C ILE A 237 -18.39 -17.50 -6.76
N PRO A 238 -17.95 -16.64 -5.85
CA PRO A 238 -17.59 -16.91 -4.45
C PRO A 238 -18.81 -17.33 -3.61
N PRO A 239 -18.61 -18.07 -2.49
CA PRO A 239 -19.71 -18.43 -1.59
C PRO A 239 -20.32 -17.22 -0.85
N GLN A 240 -19.55 -16.14 -0.70
CA GLN A 240 -19.92 -14.83 -0.20
C GLN A 240 -19.20 -13.76 -1.03
N PRO A 241 -19.64 -12.49 -1.03
CA PRO A 241 -18.93 -11.42 -1.74
C PRO A 241 -17.44 -11.39 -1.37
N GLU A 242 -16.56 -11.50 -2.35
CA GLU A 242 -15.11 -11.50 -2.17
C GLU A 242 -14.52 -10.15 -2.55
N TYR A 243 -13.92 -9.49 -1.56
CA TYR A 243 -13.33 -8.16 -1.72
C TYR A 243 -11.86 -8.19 -2.14
N ASP A 244 -11.16 -9.30 -1.91
CA ASP A 244 -9.78 -9.50 -2.37
C ASP A 244 -9.76 -9.91 -3.86
N LEU A 245 -9.91 -8.92 -4.72
CA LEU A 245 -10.02 -9.14 -6.17
C LEU A 245 -8.72 -9.69 -6.75
N LEU A 246 -7.57 -9.30 -6.23
CA LEU A 246 -6.28 -9.83 -6.68
C LEU A 246 -6.19 -11.34 -6.40
N TRP A 247 -6.58 -11.76 -5.20
CA TRP A 247 -6.62 -13.18 -4.85
C TRP A 247 -7.65 -13.93 -5.68
N PHE A 248 -8.85 -13.36 -5.84
CA PHE A 248 -9.95 -14.02 -6.56
C PHE A 248 -9.58 -14.27 -8.03
N ILE A 249 -9.03 -13.26 -8.71
CA ILE A 249 -8.59 -13.38 -10.11
C ILE A 249 -7.47 -14.42 -10.23
N ALA A 250 -6.45 -14.35 -9.35
CA ALA A 250 -5.33 -15.29 -9.36
C ALA A 250 -5.76 -16.76 -9.23
N HIS A 251 -6.88 -17.03 -8.52
CA HIS A 251 -7.33 -18.40 -8.23
C HIS A 251 -8.47 -18.90 -9.12
N TYR A 252 -9.30 -17.99 -9.64
CA TYR A 252 -10.55 -18.35 -10.31
C TYR A 252 -10.67 -17.85 -11.75
N ALA A 253 -9.71 -17.07 -12.27
CA ALA A 253 -9.72 -16.72 -13.69
C ALA A 253 -9.54 -18.00 -14.53
N PRO A 254 -10.46 -18.29 -15.50
CA PRO A 254 -10.54 -19.60 -16.13
C PRO A 254 -9.29 -20.02 -16.90
N ASP A 255 -8.64 -19.06 -17.57
CA ASP A 255 -7.55 -19.34 -18.52
C ASP A 255 -6.25 -18.61 -18.12
N LEU A 256 -6.06 -18.32 -16.83
CA LEU A 256 -4.87 -17.61 -16.30
C LEU A 256 -3.66 -18.54 -16.31
N GLU A 257 -2.58 -18.12 -16.97
CA GLU A 257 -1.30 -18.83 -16.98
C GLU A 257 -0.55 -18.67 -15.64
N GLY A 258 0.43 -19.55 -15.37
CA GLY A 258 1.16 -19.55 -14.10
C GLY A 258 1.89 -18.22 -13.83
N TRP A 259 2.58 -17.67 -14.84
CA TRP A 259 3.30 -16.41 -14.73
C TRP A 259 2.36 -15.19 -14.54
N GLU A 260 1.15 -15.21 -15.12
CA GLU A 260 0.15 -14.17 -14.94
C GLU A 260 -0.38 -14.18 -13.50
N ARG A 261 -0.63 -15.38 -12.96
CA ARG A 261 -1.00 -15.57 -11.54
C ARG A 261 0.07 -15.05 -10.60
N ASP A 262 1.35 -15.30 -10.89
CA ASP A 262 2.47 -14.83 -10.08
C ASP A 262 2.51 -13.30 -10.00
N ILE A 263 2.17 -12.58 -11.08
CA ILE A 263 2.08 -11.13 -11.09
C ILE A 263 0.98 -10.64 -10.15
N PHE A 264 -0.24 -11.22 -10.22
CA PHE A 264 -1.34 -10.84 -9.32
C PHE A 264 -1.00 -11.07 -7.85
N LEU A 265 -0.38 -12.21 -7.53
CA LEU A 265 0.03 -12.54 -6.17
C LEU A 265 1.19 -11.64 -5.70
N ALA A 266 2.11 -11.27 -6.57
CA ALA A 266 3.20 -10.33 -6.25
C ALA A 266 2.65 -8.94 -5.90
N VAL A 267 1.74 -8.39 -6.71
CA VAL A 267 1.10 -7.10 -6.43
C VAL A 267 0.30 -7.17 -5.13
N ARG A 268 -0.42 -8.28 -4.89
CA ARG A 268 -1.18 -8.50 -3.67
C ARG A 268 -0.30 -8.48 -2.42
N GLU A 269 0.83 -9.19 -2.43
CA GLU A 269 1.76 -9.23 -1.30
C GLU A 269 2.38 -7.85 -1.03
N GLU A 270 2.73 -7.09 -2.07
CA GLU A 270 3.18 -5.71 -1.93
C GLU A 270 2.09 -4.83 -1.32
N SER A 271 0.84 -5.00 -1.73
CA SER A 271 -0.31 -4.25 -1.18
C SER A 271 -0.49 -4.53 0.32
N PHE A 272 -0.33 -5.77 0.77
CA PHE A 272 -0.35 -6.11 2.20
C PHE A 272 0.81 -5.47 2.97
N TYR A 273 2.00 -5.45 2.38
CA TYR A 273 3.15 -4.81 3.02
C TYR A 273 2.94 -3.29 3.21
N PHE A 274 2.37 -2.60 2.21
CA PHE A 274 2.11 -1.16 2.29
C PHE A 274 0.85 -0.78 3.08
N TYR A 275 -0.01 -1.75 3.41
CA TYR A 275 -1.25 -1.46 4.14
C TYR A 275 -1.04 -0.68 5.44
N PRO A 276 -0.18 -1.12 6.38
CA PRO A 276 0.01 -0.41 7.63
C PRO A 276 0.56 1.00 7.43
N VAL A 277 1.40 1.23 6.41
CA VAL A 277 1.92 2.56 6.07
C VAL A 277 0.78 3.51 5.72
N PHE A 278 -0.20 3.04 4.95
CA PHE A 278 -1.39 3.81 4.60
C PHE A 278 -2.36 3.97 5.78
N ALA A 279 -2.62 2.89 6.50
CA ALA A 279 -3.59 2.84 7.59
C ALA A 279 -3.17 3.68 8.82
N CYS A 280 -1.86 3.85 9.04
CA CYS A 280 -1.29 4.57 10.17
C CYS A 280 -0.53 5.84 9.77
N GLN A 281 -0.75 6.40 8.59
CA GLN A 281 0.03 7.52 8.07
C GLN A 281 0.06 8.71 9.02
N ILE A 282 -1.10 9.16 9.54
CA ILE A 282 -1.21 10.31 10.43
C ILE A 282 -0.51 10.03 11.76
N MET A 283 -0.75 8.85 12.32
CA MET A 283 -0.09 8.44 13.57
C MET A 283 1.42 8.34 13.41
N ASN A 284 1.88 7.66 12.37
CA ASN A 284 3.29 7.34 12.16
C ASN A 284 4.10 8.62 11.85
N GLU A 285 3.61 9.48 10.95
CA GLU A 285 4.26 10.76 10.68
C GLU A 285 4.26 11.69 11.92
N GLY A 286 3.16 11.72 12.65
CA GLY A 286 3.06 12.47 13.88
C GLY A 286 3.99 11.96 14.99
N TRP A 287 4.10 10.64 15.18
CA TRP A 287 4.97 9.99 16.14
C TRP A 287 6.45 10.28 15.84
N ALA A 288 6.85 10.09 14.59
CA ALA A 288 8.19 10.40 14.13
C ALA A 288 8.52 11.89 14.29
N SER A 289 7.56 12.79 14.02
CA SER A 289 7.70 14.23 14.21
C SER A 289 7.84 14.62 15.68
N TYR A 290 7.07 14.00 16.56
CA TYR A 290 7.18 14.22 18.01
C TYR A 290 8.57 13.79 18.53
N TRP A 291 9.01 12.59 18.13
CA TRP A 291 10.29 12.07 18.61
C TRP A 291 11.49 12.82 18.05
N HIS A 292 11.48 13.20 16.76
CA HIS A 292 12.60 13.97 16.25
C HIS A 292 12.71 15.35 16.92
N ALA A 293 11.57 16.02 17.18
CA ALA A 293 11.57 17.29 17.90
C ALA A 293 12.10 17.12 19.33
N ARG A 294 11.71 16.06 20.01
CA ARG A 294 12.17 15.74 21.37
C ARG A 294 13.65 15.36 21.40
N LEU A 295 14.09 14.48 20.51
CA LEU A 295 15.48 14.06 20.41
C LEU A 295 16.42 15.23 20.13
N LEU A 296 16.07 16.09 19.17
CA LEU A 296 16.87 17.28 18.87
C LEU A 296 16.95 18.24 20.06
N ARG A 297 15.85 18.42 20.81
CA ARG A 297 15.80 19.31 21.97
C ARG A 297 16.66 18.81 23.13
N GLU A 298 16.75 17.48 23.30
CA GLU A 298 17.52 16.83 24.37
C GLU A 298 18.97 16.49 23.95
N ALA A 299 19.34 16.74 22.68
CA ALA A 299 20.68 16.49 22.14
C ALA A 299 21.65 17.64 22.47
N ASP A 300 22.09 17.73 23.71
CA ASP A 300 23.04 18.72 24.23
C ASP A 300 24.42 18.71 23.54
N PHE A 301 24.67 17.72 22.73
CA PHE A 301 25.90 17.56 21.98
C PHE A 301 25.88 18.20 20.58
N LEU A 302 24.71 18.68 20.12
CA LEU A 302 24.60 19.34 18.83
C LEU A 302 25.05 20.81 18.96
N PRO A 303 25.85 21.33 18.02
CA PRO A 303 26.13 22.76 17.96
C PRO A 303 24.87 23.60 17.81
N ASP A 304 24.84 24.82 18.40
CA ASP A 304 23.66 25.70 18.42
C ASP A 304 23.18 26.05 17.01
N ASP A 305 24.08 26.26 16.06
CA ASP A 305 23.75 26.59 14.66
C ASP A 305 23.11 25.42 13.93
N LEU A 306 23.58 24.18 14.19
CA LEU A 306 23.00 22.95 13.68
C LEU A 306 21.61 22.73 14.27
N TYR A 307 21.47 22.89 15.59
CA TYR A 307 20.19 22.76 16.28
C TYR A 307 19.14 23.74 15.72
N LEU A 308 19.48 25.04 15.59
CA LEU A 308 18.57 26.05 15.04
C LEU A 308 18.15 25.74 13.60
N SER A 309 19.09 25.25 12.78
CA SER A 309 18.80 24.86 11.40
C SER A 309 17.87 23.63 11.34
N ALA A 310 18.07 22.64 12.21
CA ALA A 310 17.22 21.46 12.32
C ALA A 310 15.80 21.81 12.81
N ILE A 311 15.67 22.70 13.82
CA ILE A 311 14.36 23.18 14.29
C ILE A 311 13.62 23.97 13.21
N LYS A 312 14.32 24.75 12.40
CA LYS A 312 13.70 25.42 11.25
C LYS A 312 13.17 24.39 10.24
N ALA A 313 13.94 23.36 9.92
CA ALA A 313 13.49 22.29 9.03
C ALA A 313 12.27 21.54 9.61
N HIS A 314 12.25 21.27 10.92
CA HIS A 314 11.07 20.73 11.62
C HIS A 314 9.84 21.62 11.42
N SER A 315 9.96 22.92 11.67
CA SER A 315 8.85 23.87 11.50
C SER A 315 8.32 23.91 10.06
N ASP A 316 9.19 23.72 9.08
CA ASP A 316 8.81 23.67 7.67
C ASP A 316 8.02 22.39 7.32
N VAL A 317 8.28 21.27 7.98
CA VAL A 317 7.56 19.99 7.78
C VAL A 317 6.20 20.01 8.50
N VAL A 318 6.17 20.48 9.74
CA VAL A 318 4.97 20.40 10.63
C VAL A 318 4.04 21.60 10.49
N ARG A 319 4.25 22.51 9.56
CA ARG A 319 3.33 23.64 9.36
C ARG A 319 1.93 23.19 8.86
N PRO A 320 0.84 23.87 9.29
CA PRO A 320 -0.53 23.46 8.98
C PRO A 320 -0.88 23.53 7.48
N TYR A 321 -0.26 24.46 6.73
CA TYR A 321 -0.58 24.72 5.32
C TYR A 321 0.67 24.71 4.45
N ALA A 322 0.54 24.27 3.20
CA ALA A 322 1.58 24.48 2.19
C ALA A 322 1.75 25.99 1.91
N ALA A 323 2.98 26.44 1.60
CA ALA A 323 3.35 27.86 1.53
C ALA A 323 2.46 28.72 0.58
N ASP A 324 1.84 28.07 -0.44
CA ASP A 324 1.09 28.76 -1.48
C ASP A 324 -0.44 28.62 -1.37
N ASN A 325 -0.98 27.82 -0.43
CA ASN A 325 -2.40 27.60 -0.26
C ASN A 325 -2.90 28.17 1.08
N GLN A 326 -3.55 29.31 1.02
CA GLN A 326 -4.22 29.91 2.18
C GLN A 326 -5.43 29.10 2.69
N LEU A 327 -5.90 28.11 1.92
CA LEU A 327 -6.98 27.20 2.26
C LEU A 327 -6.61 25.79 1.80
N ALA A 328 -5.89 25.06 2.65
CA ALA A 328 -5.68 23.63 2.39
C ALA A 328 -6.96 22.87 2.73
N LEU A 329 -7.65 22.37 1.72
CA LEU A 329 -8.76 21.42 1.89
C LEU A 329 -8.26 20.05 2.39
N ALA A 330 -6.95 19.80 2.33
CA ALA A 330 -6.31 18.61 2.82
C ALA A 330 -5.48 18.92 4.08
N VAL A 331 -5.73 18.19 5.14
CA VAL A 331 -4.99 18.30 6.40
C VAL A 331 -3.58 17.72 6.21
N ASN A 332 -2.55 18.46 6.66
CA ASN A 332 -1.19 17.94 6.68
C ASN A 332 -1.07 16.83 7.75
N PRO A 333 -0.78 15.57 7.36
CA PRO A 333 -0.70 14.45 8.31
C PRO A 333 0.39 14.65 9.38
N TYR A 334 1.51 15.29 9.04
CA TYR A 334 2.58 15.62 9.98
C TYR A 334 2.08 16.56 11.07
N HIS A 335 1.44 17.66 10.67
CA HIS A 335 0.89 18.65 11.61
C HIS A 335 -0.18 18.06 12.51
N LEU A 336 -1.16 17.39 11.91
CA LEU A 336 -2.28 16.80 12.64
C LEU A 336 -1.80 15.71 13.60
N GLY A 337 -1.01 14.78 13.12
CA GLY A 337 -0.49 13.68 13.94
C GLY A 337 0.39 14.17 15.08
N PHE A 338 1.32 15.11 14.81
CA PHE A 338 2.16 15.74 15.82
C PHE A 338 1.32 16.43 16.90
N SER A 339 0.34 17.24 16.52
CA SER A 339 -0.51 17.99 17.45
C SER A 339 -1.36 17.08 18.33
N ILE A 340 -1.90 15.97 17.77
CA ILE A 340 -2.65 14.99 18.56
C ILE A 340 -1.70 14.29 19.55
N TRP A 341 -0.49 13.90 19.14
CA TRP A 341 0.46 13.26 20.05
C TRP A 341 0.91 14.17 21.17
N GLU A 342 1.21 15.46 20.91
CA GLU A 342 1.52 16.43 21.98
C GLU A 342 0.36 16.53 22.98
N TYR A 343 -0.87 16.66 22.47
CA TYR A 343 -2.08 16.76 23.30
C TYR A 343 -2.31 15.52 24.16
N VAL A 344 -2.15 14.34 23.58
CA VAL A 344 -2.28 13.06 24.30
C VAL A 344 -1.21 12.91 25.37
N ILE A 345 0.04 13.24 25.04
CA ILE A 345 1.17 13.12 25.97
C ILE A 345 1.03 14.13 27.13
N GLU A 346 0.60 15.35 26.84
CA GLU A 346 0.34 16.37 27.86
C GLU A 346 -0.77 15.92 28.83
N LYS A 347 -1.89 15.37 28.31
CA LYS A 347 -3.04 14.99 29.13
C LYS A 347 -2.89 13.61 29.80
N LYS A 348 -2.25 12.64 29.18
CA LYS A 348 -2.22 11.23 29.62
C LYS A 348 -0.82 10.66 29.89
N GLY A 349 0.22 11.40 29.50
CA GLY A 349 1.60 10.96 29.63
C GLY A 349 2.11 10.05 28.52
N ILE A 350 3.44 9.85 28.46
CA ILE A 350 4.11 9.14 27.38
C ILE A 350 3.77 7.64 27.33
N GLU A 351 3.54 7.00 28.48
CA GLU A 351 3.22 5.56 28.51
C GLU A 351 1.84 5.28 27.92
N ALA A 352 0.85 6.15 28.15
CA ALA A 352 -0.44 6.05 27.48
C ALA A 352 -0.31 6.26 25.96
N ALA A 353 0.54 7.18 25.53
CA ALA A 353 0.82 7.39 24.10
C ALA A 353 1.47 6.16 23.47
N ARG A 354 2.40 5.49 24.15
CA ARG A 354 2.97 4.22 23.67
C ARG A 354 1.94 3.10 23.53
N GLN A 355 0.99 3.02 24.48
CA GLN A 355 -0.10 2.06 24.38
C GLN A 355 -0.97 2.33 23.16
N ILE A 356 -1.34 3.60 22.91
CA ILE A 356 -2.08 4.03 21.73
C ILE A 356 -1.31 3.70 20.45
N CYS A 357 0.00 3.99 20.42
CA CYS A 357 0.88 3.65 19.29
C CYS A 357 0.83 2.14 18.95
N ARG A 358 0.74 1.26 19.96
CA ARG A 358 0.66 -0.20 19.75
C ARG A 358 -0.67 -0.66 19.22
N GLU A 359 -1.78 -0.08 19.67
CA GLU A 359 -3.12 -0.64 19.53
C GLU A 359 -3.97 0.00 18.44
N GLU A 360 -3.67 1.24 18.04
CA GLU A 360 -4.53 2.00 17.15
C GLU A 360 -3.98 2.11 15.73
N ASP A 361 -4.90 2.36 14.80
CA ASP A 361 -4.66 2.89 13.47
C ASP A 361 -5.16 4.34 13.37
N ASP A 362 -5.06 4.96 12.20
CA ASP A 362 -5.54 6.32 12.00
C ASP A 362 -7.04 6.47 12.29
N PHE A 363 -7.86 5.43 12.06
CA PHE A 363 -9.29 5.47 12.35
C PHE A 363 -9.55 5.56 13.85
N GLY A 364 -8.94 4.68 14.63
CA GLY A 364 -9.05 4.72 16.09
C GLY A 364 -8.40 5.98 16.66
N PHE A 365 -7.23 6.37 16.15
CA PHE A 365 -6.51 7.54 16.62
C PHE A 365 -7.30 8.84 16.44
N ILE A 366 -7.84 9.09 15.26
CA ILE A 366 -8.65 10.29 14.98
C ILE A 366 -9.96 10.26 15.75
N ARG A 367 -10.68 9.12 15.78
CA ARG A 367 -11.98 9.03 16.44
C ARG A 367 -11.90 9.16 17.95
N ASN A 368 -10.83 8.65 18.57
CA ASN A 368 -10.71 8.58 20.02
C ASN A 368 -9.94 9.76 20.64
N TYR A 369 -9.03 10.39 19.87
CA TYR A 369 -8.07 11.36 20.44
C TYR A 369 -8.09 12.75 19.81
N LEU A 370 -8.73 12.97 18.68
CA LEU A 370 -9.04 14.30 18.18
C LEU A 370 -10.38 14.76 18.77
N ASP A 371 -10.36 15.51 19.86
CA ASP A 371 -11.59 16.05 20.48
C ASP A 371 -11.96 17.45 19.95
N GLN A 372 -13.09 18.00 20.40
CA GLN A 372 -13.60 19.30 19.97
C GLN A 372 -12.63 20.43 20.33
N GLU A 373 -12.02 20.36 21.53
CA GLU A 373 -11.07 21.38 22.01
C GLU A 373 -9.84 21.46 21.09
N LEU A 374 -9.28 20.30 20.73
CA LEU A 374 -8.12 20.24 19.84
C LEU A 374 -8.49 20.63 18.40
N ALA A 375 -9.65 20.21 17.90
CA ALA A 375 -10.12 20.59 16.57
C ALA A 375 -10.29 22.10 16.43
N GLU A 376 -10.85 22.76 17.44
CA GLU A 376 -10.98 24.23 17.48
C GLU A 376 -9.63 24.92 17.55
N LYS A 377 -8.69 24.42 18.39
CA LYS A 377 -7.33 24.94 18.50
C LYS A 377 -6.55 24.85 17.18
N LEU A 378 -6.81 23.81 16.41
CA LEU A 378 -6.17 23.57 15.10
C LEU A 378 -6.95 24.17 13.92
N GLU A 379 -8.07 24.88 14.20
CA GLU A 379 -8.95 25.47 13.19
C GLU A 379 -9.43 24.46 12.12
N LEU A 380 -9.73 23.23 12.55
CA LEU A 380 -10.24 22.17 11.68
C LEU A 380 -11.75 22.30 11.49
N PHE A 381 -12.19 22.39 10.24
CA PHE A 381 -13.60 22.50 9.86
C PHE A 381 -13.89 21.66 8.64
N VAL A 382 -15.17 21.32 8.43
CA VAL A 382 -15.64 20.78 7.16
C VAL A 382 -15.92 21.92 6.19
N TYR A 383 -15.34 21.87 5.00
CA TYR A 383 -15.49 22.90 3.99
C TYR A 383 -16.32 22.41 2.81
N GLU A 384 -17.14 23.29 2.25
CA GLU A 384 -17.86 23.09 1.00
C GLU A 384 -17.43 24.15 -0.04
N SER A 385 -17.24 23.69 -1.28
CA SER A 385 -17.04 24.60 -2.42
C SER A 385 -18.38 25.03 -3.00
N HIS A 386 -18.54 26.32 -3.30
CA HIS A 386 -19.66 26.85 -4.04
C HIS A 386 -19.39 26.85 -5.54
N ASP A 387 -20.45 26.90 -6.35
CA ASP A 387 -20.38 26.97 -7.81
C ASP A 387 -19.65 28.23 -8.33
N ASP A 388 -19.56 29.28 -7.51
CA ASP A 388 -18.82 30.52 -7.79
C ASP A 388 -17.32 30.44 -7.44
N GLY A 389 -16.84 29.26 -7.00
CA GLY A 389 -15.46 29.01 -6.56
C GLY A 389 -15.18 29.50 -5.14
N GLY A 390 -16.18 29.98 -4.41
CA GLY A 390 -16.05 30.33 -3.00
C GLY A 390 -16.03 29.09 -2.10
N ILE A 391 -15.30 29.16 -0.99
CA ILE A 391 -15.24 28.11 0.05
C ILE A 391 -15.89 28.65 1.31
N LYS A 392 -16.80 27.88 1.90
CA LYS A 392 -17.37 28.20 3.23
C LYS A 392 -17.20 27.02 4.18
N ILE A 393 -17.24 27.33 5.47
CA ILE A 393 -17.32 26.30 6.52
C ILE A 393 -18.75 25.71 6.47
N ALA A 394 -18.83 24.41 6.19
CA ALA A 394 -20.08 23.67 6.15
C ALA A 394 -20.49 23.17 7.55
N ASP A 395 -19.50 22.66 8.30
CA ASP A 395 -19.75 22.08 9.62
C ASP A 395 -18.58 22.31 10.57
N ARG A 396 -18.85 22.34 11.87
CA ARG A 396 -17.89 22.48 12.97
C ARG A 396 -18.03 21.34 13.99
N ASP A 397 -18.95 20.42 13.77
CA ASP A 397 -19.16 19.28 14.63
C ASP A 397 -17.96 18.33 14.54
N ILE A 398 -17.49 17.86 15.70
CA ILE A 398 -16.31 17.00 15.77
C ILE A 398 -16.51 15.66 15.04
N HIS A 399 -17.73 15.12 15.01
CA HIS A 399 -18.00 13.88 14.29
C HIS A 399 -17.89 14.10 12.78
N ALA A 400 -18.42 15.21 12.26
CA ALA A 400 -18.32 15.56 10.85
C ALA A 400 -16.86 15.82 10.44
N ILE A 401 -16.07 16.50 11.29
CA ILE A 401 -14.63 16.75 11.05
C ILE A 401 -13.85 15.44 11.00
N ARG A 402 -14.05 14.55 11.97
CA ARG A 402 -13.37 13.23 12.01
C ARG A 402 -13.68 12.40 10.76
N GLU A 403 -14.95 12.29 10.40
CA GLU A 403 -15.35 11.53 9.22
C GLU A 403 -14.83 12.17 7.91
N ALA A 404 -14.79 13.49 7.81
CA ALA A 404 -14.20 14.18 6.65
C ALA A 404 -12.69 13.90 6.51
N ILE A 405 -11.94 13.82 7.63
CA ILE A 405 -10.52 13.45 7.64
C ILE A 405 -10.32 11.98 7.24
N LEU A 406 -11.20 11.09 7.70
CA LEU A 406 -11.09 9.65 7.50
C LEU A 406 -11.66 9.15 6.16
N ALA A 407 -12.62 9.87 5.57
CA ALA A 407 -13.27 9.46 4.33
C ALA A 407 -12.30 9.11 3.18
N PRO A 408 -11.21 9.88 2.92
CA PRO A 408 -10.24 9.53 1.90
C PRO A 408 -9.45 8.25 2.20
N LYS A 409 -9.44 7.80 3.47
CA LYS A 409 -8.69 6.61 3.92
C LYS A 409 -9.54 5.34 3.90
N PHE A 410 -10.86 5.46 3.82
CA PHE A 410 -11.74 4.30 3.78
C PHE A 410 -11.43 3.44 2.56
N ASN A 411 -11.24 2.14 2.78
CA ASN A 411 -10.88 1.15 1.77
C ASN A 411 -9.70 1.58 0.87
N TYR A 412 -8.61 2.06 1.46
CA TYR A 412 -7.43 2.61 0.74
C TYR A 412 -7.73 3.81 -0.19
N GLY A 413 -8.78 4.54 0.08
CA GLY A 413 -9.26 5.58 -0.84
C GLY A 413 -9.88 5.06 -2.13
N ALA A 414 -9.93 3.73 -2.29
CA ALA A 414 -10.55 3.07 -3.44
C ALA A 414 -12.03 2.76 -3.18
N PRO A 415 -12.84 2.60 -4.22
CA PRO A 415 -14.22 2.14 -4.08
C PRO A 415 -14.27 0.71 -3.57
N ARG A 416 -15.29 0.39 -2.75
CA ARG A 416 -15.48 -0.94 -2.22
C ARG A 416 -16.18 -1.85 -3.23
N ILE A 417 -15.41 -2.68 -3.93
CA ILE A 417 -15.91 -3.57 -4.98
C ILE A 417 -15.66 -5.02 -4.58
N ALA A 418 -16.67 -5.88 -4.79
CA ALA A 418 -16.58 -7.30 -4.52
C ALA A 418 -16.90 -8.13 -5.77
N ALA A 419 -16.25 -9.29 -5.92
CA ALA A 419 -16.73 -10.35 -6.79
C ALA A 419 -17.92 -11.04 -6.11
N THR A 420 -19.06 -11.12 -6.83
CA THR A 420 -20.28 -11.68 -6.28
C THR A 420 -20.70 -12.98 -6.95
N GLN A 421 -20.37 -13.15 -8.22
CA GLN A 421 -20.74 -14.37 -8.94
C GLN A 421 -19.82 -14.69 -10.10
N LEU A 422 -19.36 -15.93 -10.13
CA LEU A 422 -18.76 -16.58 -11.29
C LEU A 422 -19.82 -17.45 -11.97
N HIS A 423 -20.22 -17.06 -13.16
CA HIS A 423 -21.22 -17.77 -13.92
C HIS A 423 -20.66 -19.04 -14.59
N VAL A 424 -21.56 -19.94 -15.01
CA VAL A 424 -21.20 -21.22 -15.64
C VAL A 424 -20.42 -21.03 -16.95
N ASP A 425 -20.70 -19.97 -17.69
CA ASP A 425 -20.02 -19.59 -18.93
C ASP A 425 -18.66 -18.92 -18.70
N GLY A 426 -18.25 -18.76 -17.43
CA GLY A 426 -17.01 -18.12 -17.02
C GLY A 426 -17.10 -16.60 -16.92
N SER A 427 -18.26 -15.99 -17.17
CA SER A 427 -18.44 -14.55 -16.95
C SER A 427 -18.41 -14.21 -15.46
N LEU A 428 -17.85 -13.03 -15.13
CA LEU A 428 -17.68 -12.52 -13.77
C LEU A 428 -18.61 -11.36 -13.51
N GLU A 429 -19.30 -11.39 -12.36
CA GLU A 429 -20.07 -10.29 -11.84
C GLU A 429 -19.38 -9.64 -10.65
N LEU A 430 -19.19 -8.32 -10.75
CA LEU A 430 -18.67 -7.45 -9.70
C LEU A 430 -19.78 -6.51 -9.21
N VAL A 431 -19.77 -6.20 -7.94
CA VAL A 431 -20.72 -5.25 -7.33
C VAL A 431 -19.95 -4.20 -6.53
N HIS A 432 -20.25 -2.94 -6.78
CA HIS A 432 -19.80 -1.83 -5.95
C HIS A 432 -20.71 -1.69 -4.74
N ASP A 433 -20.16 -1.89 -3.56
CA ASP A 433 -20.87 -1.72 -2.28
C ASP A 433 -21.05 -0.22 -1.95
N HIS A 434 -21.88 0.42 -2.75
CA HIS A 434 -22.16 1.86 -2.60
C HIS A 434 -22.75 2.22 -1.23
N GLN A 435 -23.48 1.30 -0.58
CA GLN A 435 -24.07 1.58 0.73
C GLN A 435 -23.01 1.74 1.81
N SER A 436 -21.96 0.93 1.77
CA SER A 436 -20.84 1.03 2.71
C SER A 436 -19.83 2.11 2.31
N ASP A 437 -19.66 2.35 1.01
CA ASP A 437 -18.68 3.31 0.48
C ASP A 437 -19.22 4.75 0.52
N GLY A 438 -20.50 4.96 0.28
CA GLY A 438 -21.13 6.28 0.23
C GLY A 438 -20.76 7.13 -0.99
N ARG A 439 -19.88 6.65 -1.86
CA ARG A 439 -19.36 7.37 -3.03
C ARG A 439 -19.89 6.78 -4.34
N GLY A 440 -20.21 7.62 -5.32
CA GLY A 440 -20.47 7.19 -6.69
C GLY A 440 -19.16 6.99 -7.46
N LEU A 441 -19.17 6.11 -8.48
CA LEU A 441 -18.01 5.89 -9.33
C LEU A 441 -17.92 6.87 -10.49
N ASP A 442 -16.70 7.26 -10.86
CA ASP A 442 -16.39 7.79 -12.18
C ASP A 442 -16.53 6.66 -13.21
N VAL A 443 -17.63 6.71 -13.97
CA VAL A 443 -18.00 5.64 -14.92
C VAL A 443 -16.90 5.42 -15.95
N SER A 444 -16.27 6.50 -16.45
CA SER A 444 -15.24 6.41 -17.50
C SER A 444 -13.97 5.73 -16.97
N ARG A 445 -13.61 5.95 -15.71
CA ARG A 445 -12.49 5.24 -15.07
C ARG A 445 -12.85 3.78 -14.80
N ALA A 446 -14.06 3.52 -14.30
CA ALA A 446 -14.55 2.18 -14.05
C ALA A 446 -14.58 1.33 -15.33
N GLU A 447 -15.04 1.88 -16.46
CA GLU A 447 -15.02 1.21 -17.77
C GLU A 447 -13.59 0.80 -18.17
N ARG A 448 -12.60 1.69 -18.01
CA ARG A 448 -11.19 1.37 -18.33
C ARG A 448 -10.61 0.26 -17.45
N VAL A 449 -10.84 0.33 -16.14
CA VAL A 449 -10.37 -0.73 -15.22
C VAL A 449 -11.06 -2.06 -15.56
N LEU A 450 -12.34 -2.03 -15.88
CA LEU A 450 -13.08 -3.23 -16.25
C LEU A 450 -12.54 -3.85 -17.56
N GLU A 451 -12.10 -3.03 -18.53
CA GLU A 451 -11.42 -3.51 -19.72
C GLU A 451 -10.08 -4.17 -19.41
N TYR A 452 -9.28 -3.63 -18.47
CA TYR A 452 -8.04 -4.28 -18.03
C TYR A 452 -8.32 -5.65 -17.40
N ILE A 453 -9.30 -5.73 -16.51
CA ILE A 453 -9.70 -7.00 -15.89
C ILE A 453 -10.16 -7.99 -16.97
N ALA A 454 -11.00 -7.58 -17.92
CA ALA A 454 -11.54 -8.45 -18.95
C ALA A 454 -10.47 -9.05 -19.87
N ARG A 455 -9.41 -8.30 -20.17
CA ARG A 455 -8.26 -8.80 -20.96
C ARG A 455 -7.58 -9.99 -20.28
N VAL A 456 -7.46 -9.96 -18.97
CA VAL A 456 -6.83 -11.03 -18.18
C VAL A 456 -7.84 -12.14 -17.86
N TRP A 457 -9.07 -11.79 -17.55
CA TRP A 457 -10.15 -12.73 -17.26
C TRP A 457 -10.56 -13.55 -18.47
N ARG A 458 -10.41 -13.00 -19.69
CA ARG A 458 -10.71 -13.62 -21.00
C ARG A 458 -12.17 -14.07 -21.18
N ARG A 459 -13.07 -13.56 -20.36
CA ARG A 459 -14.52 -13.73 -20.43
C ARG A 459 -15.19 -12.40 -20.08
N PRO A 460 -16.48 -12.23 -20.36
CA PRO A 460 -17.20 -11.01 -20.01
C PRO A 460 -17.14 -10.74 -18.50
N VAL A 461 -16.89 -9.47 -18.16
CA VAL A 461 -16.93 -8.98 -16.78
C VAL A 461 -17.94 -7.85 -16.71
N SER A 462 -18.84 -7.89 -15.72
CA SER A 462 -19.84 -6.87 -15.50
C SER A 462 -19.67 -6.27 -14.10
N LEU A 463 -19.92 -4.96 -13.97
CA LEU A 463 -19.88 -4.22 -12.72
C LEU A 463 -21.22 -3.52 -12.49
N HIS A 464 -21.91 -3.90 -11.41
CA HIS A 464 -23.08 -3.20 -10.92
C HIS A 464 -22.64 -2.08 -9.98
N THR A 465 -22.99 -0.84 -10.28
CA THR A 465 -22.51 0.33 -9.55
C THR A 465 -23.53 1.46 -9.52
N THR A 466 -23.19 2.48 -8.74
CA THR A 466 -23.87 3.78 -8.71
C THR A 466 -22.88 4.83 -9.20
N GLY A 467 -23.25 5.61 -10.22
CA GLY A 467 -22.44 6.71 -10.71
C GLY A 467 -22.43 7.91 -9.76
N MET A 468 -21.53 8.87 -10.01
CA MET A 468 -21.38 10.09 -9.18
C MET A 468 -22.71 10.90 -9.06
N SER A 469 -23.60 10.77 -10.02
CA SER A 469 -24.94 11.40 -10.01
C SER A 469 -26.02 10.60 -9.21
N GLY A 470 -25.63 9.52 -8.52
CA GLY A 470 -26.56 8.68 -7.76
C GLY A 470 -27.37 7.66 -8.58
N ASN A 471 -27.20 7.61 -9.89
CA ASN A 471 -27.93 6.70 -10.76
C ASN A 471 -27.28 5.31 -10.81
N ALA A 472 -28.08 4.26 -10.58
CA ALA A 472 -27.64 2.88 -10.74
C ALA A 472 -27.22 2.60 -12.20
N ARG A 473 -26.12 1.87 -12.37
CA ARG A 473 -25.56 1.51 -13.68
C ARG A 473 -25.02 0.10 -13.67
N VAL A 474 -25.06 -0.54 -14.83
CA VAL A 474 -24.35 -1.78 -15.11
C VAL A 474 -23.37 -1.50 -16.23
N ILE A 475 -22.11 -1.70 -15.97
CA ILE A 475 -21.02 -1.55 -16.93
C ILE A 475 -20.58 -2.96 -17.32
N THR A 476 -20.53 -3.25 -18.60
CA THR A 476 -20.07 -4.56 -19.09
C THR A 476 -18.87 -4.36 -20.00
N SER A 477 -17.80 -5.12 -19.76
CA SER A 477 -16.64 -5.10 -20.65
C SER A 477 -17.03 -5.47 -22.07
N LYS A 478 -16.37 -4.85 -23.05
CA LYS A 478 -16.45 -5.34 -24.44
C LYS A 478 -15.90 -6.78 -24.45
N LYS A 479 -16.41 -7.62 -25.36
CA LYS A 479 -15.84 -8.95 -25.55
C LYS A 479 -14.35 -8.82 -25.81
N PRO A 480 -13.49 -9.60 -25.08
CA PRO A 480 -12.05 -9.62 -25.33
C PRO A 480 -11.71 -10.00 -26.75
#